data_6df32370a907c36e463d406fbae555aa
#
_entry.id   6df32370a907c36e463d406fbae555aa
#
_cell.length_a   1.000
_cell.length_b   1.000
_cell.length_c   1.000
_cell.angle_alpha   90.00
_cell.angle_beta   90.00
_cell.angle_gamma   90.00
#
_symmetry.space_group_name_H-M   'P 1'
#
loop_
_entity.id
_entity.type
_entity.pdbx_description
1 polymer ?
#
loop_
_entity_poly.entity_id
_entity_poly.type
_entity_poly.pdbx_seq_one_letter_code
_entity_poly.pdbx_strand_id
1 'polypeptide(L)'
;GTSDVKLLEMTSAYSTFANGGLLYSPTLIWRIEDRMGNLLFEAQPSPSEALSEATAYTMVDMMRAVIRMNGGSGVRMVTEYKMGEYDIAGKTGTTQNSADTWFMMMHPDLVMGSWVGFNDPIFRFRTEWWGQGAHTALHVVGGFMRGITDEEDTFISKDSRFPAPERFGANLENDPLQSD
;
A
#
# COMPACT_ATOMS: atom_id res chain seq x y z
N GLY A 1 13.19 4.35 -9.63
CA GLY A 1 13.96 4.29 -8.81
C GLY A 1 15.45 4.66 -8.77
N THR A 2 15.79 5.94 -8.94
CA THR A 2 17.19 6.41 -8.78
C THR A 2 17.34 7.42 -7.65
N SER A 3 16.23 7.85 -7.03
CA SER A 3 16.25 8.78 -5.91
C SER A 3 16.23 8.03 -4.60
N ASP A 4 17.04 8.47 -3.65
CA ASP A 4 16.99 7.99 -2.27
C ASP A 4 15.70 8.51 -1.61
N VAL A 5 14.94 7.59 -1.02
CA VAL A 5 13.68 7.88 -0.34
C VAL A 5 13.57 7.08 0.95
N LYS A 6 12.90 7.63 1.94
CA LYS A 6 12.61 6.90 3.18
C LYS A 6 11.33 6.08 3.04
N LEU A 7 11.28 4.93 3.72
CA LEU A 7 10.10 4.07 3.72
C LEU A 7 8.85 4.84 4.19
N LEU A 8 8.97 5.68 5.21
CA LEU A 8 7.87 6.51 5.71
C LEU A 8 7.34 7.49 4.66
N GLU A 9 8.25 8.14 3.90
CA GLU A 9 7.87 9.07 2.83
C GLU A 9 7.11 8.36 1.71
N MET A 10 7.59 7.19 1.31
CA MET A 10 6.90 6.36 0.31
C MET A 10 5.54 5.87 0.81
N THR A 11 5.45 5.41 2.06
CA THR A 11 4.17 4.98 2.64
C THR A 11 3.18 6.13 2.72
N SER A 12 3.64 7.34 3.08
CA SER A 12 2.81 8.55 3.07
C SER A 12 2.35 8.94 1.67
N ALA A 13 3.22 8.83 0.66
CA ALA A 13 2.85 9.08 -0.73
C ALA A 13 1.78 8.09 -1.23
N TYR A 14 1.92 6.81 -0.89
CA TYR A 14 0.91 5.80 -1.25
C TYR A 14 -0.41 5.99 -0.48
N SER A 15 -0.36 6.48 0.76
CA SER A 15 -1.58 6.81 1.50
C SER A 15 -2.41 7.91 0.84
N THR A 16 -1.77 8.80 0.07
CA THR A 16 -2.47 9.81 -0.72
C THR A 16 -3.41 9.20 -1.76
N PHE A 17 -3.01 8.11 -2.41
CA PHE A 17 -3.89 7.40 -3.34
C PHE A 17 -5.07 6.74 -2.60
N ALA A 18 -4.79 6.07 -1.48
CA ALA A 18 -5.82 5.41 -0.67
C ALA A 18 -6.83 6.40 -0.06
N ASN A 19 -6.39 7.63 0.21
CA ASN A 19 -7.20 8.72 0.77
C ASN A 19 -7.86 9.61 -0.30
N GLY A 20 -8.06 9.13 -1.52
CA GLY A 20 -8.73 9.89 -2.58
C GLY A 20 -7.98 11.16 -3.03
N GLY A 21 -6.66 11.17 -2.94
CA GLY A 21 -5.80 12.28 -3.36
C GLY A 21 -5.41 13.25 -2.23
N LEU A 22 -5.87 13.01 -1.01
CA LEU A 22 -5.55 13.82 0.16
C LEU A 22 -4.27 13.34 0.84
N LEU A 23 -3.28 14.22 0.91
CA LEU A 23 -2.03 13.98 1.62
C LEU A 23 -2.14 14.44 3.08
N TYR A 24 -1.89 13.53 4.00
CA TYR A 24 -1.72 13.79 5.42
C TYR A 24 -0.24 13.68 5.80
N SER A 25 0.24 14.61 6.60
CA SER A 25 1.58 14.48 7.20
C SER A 25 1.59 13.32 8.20
N PRO A 26 2.59 12.42 8.16
CA PRO A 26 2.71 11.35 9.13
C PRO A 26 2.76 11.89 10.55
N THR A 27 1.89 11.40 11.41
CA THR A 27 1.78 11.82 12.82
C THR A 27 2.09 10.63 13.72
N LEU A 28 3.17 10.73 14.51
CA LEU A 28 3.60 9.67 15.41
C LEU A 28 3.00 9.80 16.83
N ILE A 29 2.71 11.03 17.23
CA ILE A 29 2.12 11.32 18.54
C ILE A 29 0.77 11.96 18.29
N TRP A 30 -0.30 11.22 18.62
CA TRP A 30 -1.65 11.69 18.39
C TRP A 30 -2.16 12.55 19.56
N ARG A 31 -1.88 12.12 20.80
CA ARG A 31 -2.37 12.75 22.03
C ARG A 31 -1.40 12.59 23.17
N ILE A 32 -1.26 13.62 24.00
CA ILE A 32 -0.48 13.59 25.22
C ILE A 32 -1.40 14.07 26.36
N GLU A 33 -1.46 13.30 27.42
CA GLU A 33 -2.19 13.62 28.64
C GLU A 33 -1.24 13.59 29.84
N ASP A 34 -1.56 14.37 30.86
CA ASP A 34 -0.88 14.28 32.15
C ASP A 34 -1.41 13.07 32.96
N ARG A 35 -0.84 12.87 34.15
CA ARG A 35 -1.25 11.77 35.06
C ARG A 35 -2.68 11.91 35.59
N MET A 36 -3.29 13.09 35.50
CA MET A 36 -4.64 13.40 35.92
C MET A 36 -5.66 13.31 34.79
N GLY A 37 -5.20 13.00 33.57
CA GLY A 37 -6.03 12.91 32.36
C GLY A 37 -6.26 14.26 31.69
N ASN A 38 -5.57 15.32 32.07
CA ASN A 38 -5.67 16.60 31.38
C ASN A 38 -4.95 16.53 30.03
N LEU A 39 -5.60 17.02 28.99
CA LEU A 39 -5.05 17.10 27.64
C LEU A 39 -3.92 18.13 27.61
N LEU A 40 -2.70 17.69 27.25
CA LEU A 40 -1.53 18.55 27.06
C LEU A 40 -1.28 18.84 25.57
N PHE A 41 -1.58 17.89 24.70
CA PHE A 41 -1.41 18.01 23.25
C PHE A 41 -2.39 17.07 22.53
N GLU A 42 -2.95 17.54 21.43
CA GLU A 42 -3.68 16.73 20.47
C GLU A 42 -3.32 17.17 19.04
N ALA A 43 -2.94 16.18 18.23
CA ALA A 43 -2.60 16.43 16.83
C ALA A 43 -3.84 16.92 16.07
N GLN A 44 -3.65 17.95 15.26
CA GLN A 44 -4.68 18.48 14.37
C GLN A 44 -4.26 18.17 12.92
N PRO A 45 -4.65 16.99 12.37
CA PRO A 45 -4.28 16.65 11.00
C PRO A 45 -4.96 17.62 10.04
N SER A 46 -4.14 18.23 9.18
CA SER A 46 -4.61 19.11 8.11
C SER A 46 -4.21 18.49 6.77
N PRO A 47 -5.16 17.88 6.04
CA PRO A 47 -4.88 17.34 4.72
C PRO A 47 -4.67 18.46 3.71
N SER A 48 -3.83 18.16 2.71
CA SER A 48 -3.72 18.97 1.50
C SER A 48 -4.10 18.13 0.30
N GLU A 49 -4.81 18.71 -0.66
CA GLU A 49 -5.11 18.05 -1.92
C GLU A 49 -3.82 17.98 -2.76
N ALA A 50 -3.30 16.77 -2.94
CA ALA A 50 -2.12 16.52 -3.77
C ALA A 50 -2.50 16.02 -5.17
N LEU A 51 -3.62 15.32 -5.28
CA LEU A 51 -4.16 14.76 -6.52
C LEU A 51 -5.69 14.91 -6.53
N SER A 52 -6.29 14.97 -7.72
CA SER A 52 -7.75 14.83 -7.80
C SER A 52 -8.18 13.42 -7.40
N GLU A 53 -9.39 13.30 -6.85
CA GLU A 53 -9.99 12.01 -6.48
C GLU A 53 -10.01 11.03 -7.65
N ALA A 54 -10.37 11.48 -8.85
CA ALA A 54 -10.37 10.66 -10.06
C ALA A 54 -8.98 10.14 -10.41
N THR A 55 -7.93 10.97 -10.28
CA THR A 55 -6.55 10.54 -10.52
C THR A 55 -6.09 9.53 -9.48
N ALA A 56 -6.38 9.78 -8.21
CA ALA A 56 -6.03 8.86 -7.12
C ALA A 56 -6.72 7.50 -7.30
N TYR A 57 -8.01 7.48 -7.61
CA TYR A 57 -8.76 6.25 -7.86
C TYR A 57 -8.22 5.47 -9.07
N THR A 58 -7.92 6.16 -10.17
CA THR A 58 -7.31 5.53 -11.36
C THR A 58 -5.99 4.86 -11.00
N MET A 59 -5.15 5.50 -10.19
CA MET A 59 -3.89 4.90 -9.73
C MET A 59 -4.12 3.67 -8.85
N VAL A 60 -5.09 3.71 -7.94
CA VAL A 60 -5.49 2.55 -7.13
C VAL A 60 -5.91 1.40 -8.04
N ASP A 61 -6.76 1.67 -9.03
CA ASP A 61 -7.29 0.65 -9.93
C ASP A 61 -6.18 0.00 -10.77
N MET A 62 -5.25 0.79 -11.30
CA MET A 62 -4.06 0.27 -11.98
C MET A 62 -3.21 -0.61 -11.05
N MET A 63 -3.11 -0.26 -9.77
CA MET A 63 -2.35 -1.04 -8.78
C MET A 63 -3.12 -2.27 -8.26
N ARG A 64 -4.46 -2.31 -8.34
CA ARG A 64 -5.24 -3.54 -8.16
C ARG A 64 -4.86 -4.59 -9.20
N ALA A 65 -4.65 -4.18 -10.45
CA ALA A 65 -4.23 -5.08 -11.53
C ALA A 65 -2.91 -5.80 -11.20
N VAL A 66 -1.95 -5.13 -10.56
CA VAL A 66 -0.68 -5.74 -10.11
C VAL A 66 -0.90 -6.92 -9.14
N ILE A 67 -1.96 -6.86 -8.33
CA ILE A 67 -2.33 -7.88 -7.34
C ILE A 67 -3.21 -8.98 -7.95
N ARG A 68 -4.15 -8.62 -8.81
CA ARG A 68 -5.25 -9.50 -9.24
C ARG A 68 -5.04 -10.15 -10.60
N MET A 69 -4.33 -9.48 -11.52
CA MET A 69 -4.13 -10.02 -12.87
C MET A 69 -3.15 -11.20 -12.87
N ASN A 70 -3.42 -12.16 -13.73
CA ASN A 70 -2.48 -13.26 -13.97
C ASN A 70 -1.15 -12.70 -14.51
N GLY A 71 -0.04 -13.10 -13.88
CA GLY A 71 1.29 -12.55 -14.18
C GLY A 71 1.60 -11.22 -13.48
N GLY A 72 0.67 -10.68 -12.69
CA GLY A 72 0.92 -9.51 -11.84
C GLY A 72 2.01 -9.79 -10.80
N SER A 73 2.94 -8.87 -10.60
CA SER A 73 4.08 -9.07 -9.69
C SER A 73 3.69 -9.16 -8.21
N GLY A 74 2.46 -8.78 -7.87
CA GLY A 74 1.89 -8.86 -6.52
C GLY A 74 0.89 -10.01 -6.32
N VAL A 75 0.69 -10.88 -7.31
CA VAL A 75 -0.35 -11.94 -7.29
C VAL A 75 -0.25 -12.89 -6.08
N ARG A 76 0.93 -13.02 -5.48
CA ARG A 76 1.14 -13.82 -4.26
C ARG A 76 0.35 -13.32 -3.05
N MET A 77 -0.03 -12.04 -3.02
CA MET A 77 -0.95 -11.56 -1.99
C MET A 77 -2.28 -12.32 -2.01
N VAL A 78 -2.74 -12.71 -3.19
CA VAL A 78 -3.96 -13.51 -3.36
C VAL A 78 -3.68 -15.01 -3.21
N THR A 79 -2.66 -15.52 -3.89
CA THR A 79 -2.44 -16.97 -3.99
C THR A 79 -1.84 -17.58 -2.72
N GLU A 80 -0.87 -16.91 -2.11
CA GLU A 80 -0.16 -17.40 -0.92
C GLU A 80 -0.76 -16.86 0.39
N TYR A 81 -1.10 -15.55 0.44
CA TYR A 81 -1.56 -14.89 1.65
C TYR A 81 -3.09 -14.80 1.80
N LYS A 82 -3.85 -15.29 0.81
CA LYS A 82 -5.32 -15.38 0.84
C LYS A 82 -6.04 -14.03 0.92
N MET A 83 -5.44 -12.97 0.40
CA MET A 83 -6.01 -11.62 0.44
C MET A 83 -7.00 -11.33 -0.70
N GLY A 84 -7.49 -12.33 -1.43
CA GLY A 84 -8.38 -12.15 -2.58
C GLY A 84 -9.74 -11.50 -2.28
N GLU A 85 -10.23 -11.65 -1.04
CA GLU A 85 -11.51 -11.08 -0.59
C GLU A 85 -11.38 -9.59 -0.17
N TYR A 86 -10.16 -9.12 0.07
CA TYR A 86 -9.89 -7.75 0.48
C TYR A 86 -9.69 -6.84 -0.73
N ASP A 87 -10.15 -5.60 -0.66
CA ASP A 87 -9.87 -4.60 -1.69
C ASP A 87 -8.46 -4.05 -1.51
N ILE A 88 -7.49 -4.73 -2.09
CA ILE A 88 -6.08 -4.38 -2.01
C ILE A 88 -5.51 -3.97 -3.36
N ALA A 89 -4.63 -3.00 -3.33
CA ALA A 89 -3.83 -2.52 -4.44
C ALA A 89 -2.36 -2.46 -4.02
N GLY A 90 -1.42 -2.60 -4.94
CA GLY A 90 -0.02 -2.56 -4.55
C GLY A 90 0.95 -2.48 -5.71
N LYS A 91 2.22 -2.27 -5.37
CA LYS A 91 3.31 -2.16 -6.34
C LYS A 91 4.60 -2.73 -5.78
N THR A 92 5.23 -3.59 -6.56
CA THR A 92 6.59 -4.07 -6.30
C THR A 92 7.61 -3.08 -6.81
N GLY A 93 8.73 -2.96 -6.13
CA GLY A 93 9.91 -2.24 -6.57
C GLY A 93 11.14 -3.15 -6.58
N THR A 94 11.98 -2.95 -7.57
CA THR A 94 13.26 -3.63 -7.71
C THR A 94 14.26 -2.61 -8.22
N THR A 95 15.35 -2.41 -7.51
CA THR A 95 16.40 -1.50 -7.96
C THR A 95 17.35 -2.20 -8.93
N GLN A 96 18.07 -1.40 -9.69
CA GLN A 96 19.08 -1.92 -10.60
C GLN A 96 20.13 -2.73 -9.84
N ASN A 97 20.61 -3.80 -10.46
CA ASN A 97 21.60 -4.71 -9.90
C ASN A 97 21.15 -5.43 -8.62
N SER A 98 19.84 -5.54 -8.37
CA SER A 98 19.30 -6.26 -7.21
C SER A 98 19.89 -5.79 -5.87
N ALA A 99 20.07 -4.48 -5.70
CA ALA A 99 20.63 -3.91 -4.47
C ALA A 99 19.59 -3.90 -3.34
N ASP A 100 18.35 -3.55 -3.67
CA ASP A 100 17.22 -3.55 -2.74
C ASP A 100 15.89 -3.82 -3.43
N THR A 101 14.89 -4.09 -2.63
CA THR A 101 13.55 -4.47 -3.06
C THR A 101 12.51 -3.75 -2.23
N TRP A 102 11.37 -3.45 -2.87
CA TRP A 102 10.27 -2.72 -2.27
C TRP A 102 8.96 -3.43 -2.55
N PHE A 103 8.04 -3.33 -1.62
CA PHE A 103 6.64 -3.62 -1.85
C PHE A 103 5.77 -2.64 -1.07
N MET A 104 4.91 -1.94 -1.78
CA MET A 104 3.90 -1.05 -1.22
C MET A 104 2.53 -1.68 -1.42
N MET A 105 1.72 -1.74 -0.38
CA MET A 105 0.36 -2.24 -0.41
C MET A 105 -0.58 -1.23 0.23
N MET A 106 -1.73 -1.08 -0.38
CA MET A 106 -2.84 -0.26 0.11
C MET A 106 -4.08 -1.14 0.30
N HIS A 107 -4.76 -0.92 1.38
CA HIS A 107 -6.13 -1.31 1.69
C HIS A 107 -6.85 -0.04 2.16
N PRO A 108 -8.18 0.11 2.04
CA PRO A 108 -8.87 1.32 2.54
C PRO A 108 -8.57 1.65 4.00
N ASP A 109 -8.39 0.63 4.83
CA ASP A 109 -8.15 0.79 6.27
C ASP A 109 -6.66 0.84 6.64
N LEU A 110 -5.73 0.51 5.73
CA LEU A 110 -4.30 0.40 6.05
C LEU A 110 -3.42 0.55 4.82
N VAL A 111 -2.38 1.37 4.91
CA VAL A 111 -1.30 1.42 3.93
C VAL A 111 -0.01 0.93 4.55
N MET A 112 0.66 0.04 3.86
CA MET A 112 1.92 -0.56 4.31
C MET A 112 3.00 -0.52 3.23
N GLY A 113 4.23 -0.40 3.69
CA GLY A 113 5.40 -0.56 2.84
C GLY A 113 6.45 -1.43 3.49
N SER A 114 7.20 -2.13 2.69
CA SER A 114 8.41 -2.83 3.11
C SER A 114 9.57 -2.56 2.17
N TRP A 115 10.73 -2.46 2.75
CA TRP A 115 12.02 -2.40 2.07
C TRP A 115 12.92 -3.51 2.59
N VAL A 116 13.55 -4.22 1.68
CA VAL A 116 14.52 -5.26 2.00
C VAL A 116 15.76 -5.03 1.15
N GLY A 117 16.89 -4.81 1.81
CA GLY A 117 18.14 -4.49 1.16
C GLY A 117 19.28 -4.31 2.15
N PHE A 118 20.33 -3.68 1.70
CA PHE A 118 21.55 -3.43 2.47
C PHE A 118 21.82 -1.93 2.53
N ASN A 119 22.34 -1.45 3.66
CA ASN A 119 22.72 -0.04 3.82
C ASN A 119 23.91 0.34 2.93
N ASP A 120 24.76 -0.62 2.60
CA ASP A 120 25.86 -0.44 1.67
C ASP A 120 25.52 -1.06 0.32
N PRO A 121 25.45 -0.29 -0.77
CA PRO A 121 25.10 -0.79 -2.11
C PRO A 121 26.13 -1.74 -2.73
N ILE A 122 27.28 -1.94 -2.08
CA ILE A 122 28.23 -3.01 -2.45
C ILE A 122 27.61 -4.39 -2.22
N PHE A 123 26.79 -4.52 -1.18
CA PHE A 123 26.07 -5.76 -0.89
C PHE A 123 24.81 -5.83 -1.73
N ARG A 124 24.57 -7.01 -2.34
CA ARG A 124 23.46 -7.24 -3.27
C ARG A 124 22.92 -8.64 -3.10
N PHE A 125 21.70 -8.86 -3.54
CA PHE A 125 21.16 -10.21 -3.66
C PHE A 125 21.95 -11.00 -4.71
N ARG A 126 22.29 -12.25 -4.40
CA ARG A 126 23.10 -13.11 -5.28
C ARG A 126 22.42 -13.47 -6.58
N THR A 127 21.10 -13.47 -6.59
CA THR A 127 20.29 -13.84 -7.77
C THR A 127 19.25 -12.78 -8.04
N GLU A 128 18.91 -12.59 -9.29
CA GLU A 128 17.79 -11.71 -9.69
C GLU A 128 16.47 -12.12 -9.05
N TRP A 129 16.28 -13.42 -8.80
CA TRP A 129 15.08 -13.93 -8.13
C TRP A 129 14.87 -13.30 -6.75
N TRP A 130 15.87 -13.39 -5.87
CA TRP A 130 15.78 -12.80 -4.53
C TRP A 130 15.91 -11.28 -4.52
N GLY A 131 16.45 -10.71 -5.60
CA GLY A 131 16.54 -9.26 -5.78
C GLY A 131 15.25 -8.60 -6.28
N GLN A 132 14.13 -9.32 -6.37
CA GLN A 132 12.83 -8.78 -6.78
C GLN A 132 11.91 -8.57 -5.59
N GLY A 133 11.19 -7.43 -5.58
CA GLY A 133 10.23 -7.10 -4.54
C GLY A 133 9.10 -8.14 -4.40
N ALA A 134 8.76 -8.83 -5.49
CA ALA A 134 7.79 -9.93 -5.51
C ALA A 134 8.24 -11.17 -4.72
N HIS A 135 9.54 -11.32 -4.45
CA HIS A 135 10.13 -12.52 -3.84
C HIS A 135 10.76 -12.26 -2.46
N THR A 136 10.79 -11.00 -2.02
CA THR A 136 11.36 -10.60 -0.74
C THR A 136 10.45 -9.63 0.00
N ALA A 137 10.41 -8.36 -0.39
CA ALA A 137 9.65 -7.32 0.31
C ALA A 137 8.14 -7.63 0.41
N LEU A 138 7.55 -8.25 -0.62
CA LEU A 138 6.14 -8.67 -0.61
C LEU A 138 5.84 -9.65 0.54
N HIS A 139 6.75 -10.56 0.84
CA HIS A 139 6.53 -11.55 1.88
C HIS A 139 6.47 -10.94 3.29
N VAL A 140 7.17 -9.84 3.53
CA VAL A 140 7.10 -9.10 4.80
C VAL A 140 5.69 -8.54 4.98
N VAL A 141 5.17 -7.85 3.96
CA VAL A 141 3.81 -7.28 3.98
C VAL A 141 2.74 -8.38 4.02
N GLY A 142 2.90 -9.43 3.20
CA GLY A 142 1.95 -10.53 3.15
C GLY A 142 1.85 -11.30 4.46
N GLY A 143 2.98 -11.58 5.11
CA GLY A 143 3.02 -12.23 6.42
C GLY A 143 2.35 -11.38 7.51
N PHE A 144 2.62 -10.07 7.52
CA PHE A 144 1.98 -9.15 8.45
C PHE A 144 0.46 -9.07 8.22
N MET A 145 0.03 -8.89 6.96
CA MET A 145 -1.40 -8.83 6.61
C MET A 145 -2.13 -10.09 7.06
N ARG A 146 -1.56 -11.27 6.77
CA ARG A 146 -2.15 -12.52 7.20
C ARG A 146 -2.28 -12.57 8.72
N GLY A 147 -1.22 -12.18 9.46
CA GLY A 147 -1.27 -12.17 10.92
C GLY A 147 -2.40 -11.31 11.47
N ILE A 148 -2.57 -10.08 10.99
CA ILE A 148 -3.63 -9.19 11.49
C ILE A 148 -5.03 -9.57 11.01
N THR A 149 -5.17 -10.22 9.85
CA THR A 149 -6.48 -10.66 9.34
C THR A 149 -6.94 -11.99 9.91
N ASP A 150 -6.04 -12.78 10.50
CA ASP A 150 -6.38 -14.01 11.22
C ASP A 150 -6.86 -13.72 12.68
N GLU A 151 -6.73 -12.47 13.18
CA GLU A 151 -7.23 -12.04 14.48
C GLU A 151 -8.75 -11.78 14.43
N GLU A 152 -9.48 -12.22 15.48
CA GLU A 152 -10.95 -12.07 15.56
C GLU A 152 -11.38 -10.58 15.59
N ASP A 153 -10.59 -9.73 16.25
CA ASP A 153 -10.86 -8.29 16.42
C ASP A 153 -10.07 -7.43 15.45
N THR A 154 -9.80 -7.90 14.24
CA THR A 154 -9.06 -7.13 13.24
C THR A 154 -9.81 -5.86 12.82
N PHE A 155 -9.07 -4.76 12.70
CA PHE A 155 -9.61 -3.50 12.16
C PHE A 155 -9.67 -3.49 10.61
N ILE A 156 -9.15 -4.52 9.95
CA ILE A 156 -9.15 -4.65 8.48
C ILE A 156 -10.43 -5.33 8.04
N SER A 157 -11.31 -4.62 7.34
CA SER A 157 -12.60 -5.16 6.90
C SER A 157 -12.55 -5.65 5.45
N LYS A 158 -13.10 -6.85 5.22
CA LYS A 158 -13.32 -7.36 3.86
C LYS A 158 -14.32 -6.53 3.06
N ASP A 159 -15.17 -5.75 3.74
CA ASP A 159 -16.20 -4.94 3.13
C ASP A 159 -15.72 -3.51 2.81
N SER A 160 -14.57 -3.11 3.35
CA SER A 160 -13.98 -1.80 3.04
C SER A 160 -13.58 -1.73 1.56
N ARG A 161 -13.93 -0.62 0.91
CA ARG A 161 -13.62 -0.36 -0.49
C ARG A 161 -12.97 1.01 -0.64
N PHE A 162 -12.04 1.13 -1.58
CA PHE A 162 -11.52 2.45 -1.93
C PHE A 162 -12.66 3.33 -2.49
N PRO A 163 -12.72 4.61 -2.08
CA PRO A 163 -13.74 5.52 -2.56
C PRO A 163 -13.63 5.70 -4.07
N ALA A 164 -14.70 5.38 -4.78
CA ALA A 164 -14.80 5.59 -6.22
C ALA A 164 -15.51 6.93 -6.50
N PRO A 165 -14.96 7.82 -7.34
CA PRO A 165 -15.63 9.04 -7.75
C PRO A 165 -16.94 8.72 -8.45
N GLU A 166 -17.99 9.53 -8.24
CA GLU A 166 -19.33 9.32 -8.82
C GLU A 166 -19.33 9.10 -10.35
N ARG A 167 -18.38 9.70 -11.06
CA ARG A 167 -18.25 9.54 -12.53
C ARG A 167 -17.67 8.20 -12.99
N PHE A 168 -16.99 7.45 -12.11
CA PHE A 168 -16.43 6.15 -12.47
C PHE A 168 -17.45 5.01 -12.37
N GLY A 169 -18.45 5.12 -11.47
CA GLY A 169 -19.50 4.11 -11.34
C GLY A 169 -20.40 3.98 -12.57
N ALA A 170 -20.52 5.04 -13.38
CA ALA A 170 -21.36 5.03 -14.59
C ALA A 170 -20.69 4.41 -15.83
N ASN A 171 -19.36 4.24 -15.83
CA ASN A 171 -18.63 3.74 -16.99
C ASN A 171 -18.20 2.27 -16.87
N LEU A 172 -18.28 1.66 -15.70
CA LEU A 172 -17.91 0.25 -15.50
C LEU A 172 -18.95 -0.74 -16.05
N GLU A 173 -20.19 -0.29 -16.31
CA GLU A 173 -21.20 -1.14 -16.97
C GLU A 173 -20.90 -1.40 -18.46
N ASN A 174 -19.94 -0.70 -19.05
CA ASN A 174 -19.53 -0.86 -20.45
C ASN A 174 -18.04 -1.24 -20.60
N ASP A 175 -17.42 -1.88 -19.60
CA ASP A 175 -16.04 -2.35 -19.72
C ASP A 175 -15.97 -3.55 -20.67
N PRO A 176 -15.34 -3.39 -21.84
CA PRO A 176 -15.21 -4.49 -22.82
C PRO A 176 -14.32 -5.64 -22.32
N LEU A 177 -13.72 -5.54 -21.13
CA LEU A 177 -12.92 -6.60 -20.50
C LEU A 177 -13.74 -7.51 -19.59
N GLN A 178 -15.06 -7.27 -19.42
CA GLN A 178 -15.97 -8.15 -18.67
C GLN A 178 -16.80 -9.09 -19.55
N SER A 179 -16.58 -9.12 -20.86
CA SER A 179 -17.20 -10.08 -21.75
C SER A 179 -16.22 -11.23 -22.04
N ASP A 180 -16.51 -12.38 -21.44
CA ASP A 180 -15.99 -13.75 -21.56
C ASP A 180 -15.03 -14.23 -20.50
#